data_41913706edd86cd52c95b7a13f8c9a71
#
_entry.id   41913706edd86cd52c95b7a13f8c9a71
#
_cell.length_a   1.000
_cell.length_b   1.000
_cell.length_c   1.000
_cell.angle_alpha   90.00
_cell.angle_beta   90.00
_cell.angle_gamma   90.00
#
_symmetry.space_group_name_H-M   'P 1'
#
loop_
_entity.id
_entity.type
_entity.pdbx_description
1 polymer ?
#
loop_
_entity_poly.entity_id
_entity_poly.type
_entity_poly.pdbx_seq_one_letter_code
_entity_poly.pdbx_strand_id
1 'polypeptide(L)'
;MTWLFYILVLIATFIVMEAITWLTHRYVMHGFLWSIHKDHHQVEPGFFEKNDLFFVIFAVPSILLIWFGTFNYVWWMQAMGFGIMAYGAGYFLVHDVIIHQRFKWFTRSNNSYVRAIRWAHKMHHKHLDRHEGESFGMLLVHKKYWAKIRRDRKLMAGNKKVEYAPEEIPIL
;
A
#
# COMPACT_ATOMS: atom_id res chain seq x y z
N MET A 1 18.04 -13.78 25.17
CA MET A 1 17.66 -12.76 24.17
C MET A 1 16.72 -11.77 24.84
N THR A 2 16.95 -10.47 24.71
CA THR A 2 16.02 -9.47 25.23
C THR A 2 14.88 -9.26 24.23
N TRP A 3 13.65 -9.17 24.69
CA TRP A 3 12.47 -8.85 23.87
C TRP A 3 12.66 -7.57 23.05
N LEU A 4 13.50 -6.66 23.55
CA LEU A 4 13.85 -5.42 22.85
C LEU A 4 14.45 -5.69 21.48
N PHE A 5 15.44 -6.59 21.36
CA PHE A 5 16.06 -6.89 20.05
C PHE A 5 15.09 -7.55 19.09
N TYR A 6 14.20 -8.42 19.59
CA TYR A 6 13.14 -9.02 18.77
C TYR A 6 12.24 -7.93 18.16
N ILE A 7 11.74 -7.02 18.98
CA ILE A 7 10.88 -5.92 18.55
C ILE A 7 11.62 -4.99 17.58
N LEU A 8 12.89 -4.68 17.83
CA LEU A 8 13.69 -3.84 16.93
C LEU A 8 13.85 -4.48 15.54
N VAL A 9 14.14 -5.78 15.45
CA VAL A 9 14.25 -6.51 14.18
C VAL A 9 12.90 -6.52 13.46
N LEU A 10 11.81 -6.78 14.16
CA LEU A 10 10.46 -6.76 13.58
C LEU A 10 10.13 -5.39 12.99
N ILE A 11 10.33 -4.30 13.76
CA ILE A 11 10.05 -2.94 13.30
C ILE A 11 10.98 -2.54 12.15
N ALA A 12 12.27 -2.84 12.24
CA ALA A 12 13.22 -2.57 11.18
C ALA A 12 12.80 -3.27 9.88
N THR A 13 12.40 -4.54 9.97
CA THR A 13 11.91 -5.30 8.81
C THR A 13 10.64 -4.65 8.24
N PHE A 14 9.67 -4.29 9.07
CA PHE A 14 8.46 -3.59 8.64
C PHE A 14 8.80 -2.31 7.84
N ILE A 15 9.73 -1.49 8.34
CA ILE A 15 10.15 -0.25 7.67
C ILE A 15 10.86 -0.54 6.35
N VAL A 16 11.76 -1.52 6.33
CA VAL A 16 12.50 -1.92 5.12
C VAL A 16 11.56 -2.46 4.03
N MET A 17 10.48 -3.12 4.43
CA MET A 17 9.47 -3.62 3.48
C MET A 17 8.82 -2.51 2.64
N GLU A 18 8.66 -1.30 3.15
CA GLU A 18 8.16 -0.18 2.34
C GLU A 18 9.10 0.13 1.17
N ALA A 19 10.42 0.14 1.42
CA ALA A 19 11.41 0.34 0.36
C ALA A 19 11.45 -0.84 -0.63
N ILE A 20 11.39 -2.08 -0.12
CA ILE A 20 11.34 -3.29 -0.96
C ILE A 20 10.09 -3.28 -1.84
N THR A 21 8.94 -2.97 -1.28
CA THR A 21 7.67 -2.89 -2.02
C THR A 21 7.72 -1.77 -3.06
N TRP A 22 8.28 -0.60 -2.72
CA TRP A 22 8.47 0.48 -3.68
C TRP A 22 9.35 0.05 -4.85
N LEU A 23 10.49 -0.60 -4.58
CA LEU A 23 11.41 -1.11 -5.61
C LEU A 23 10.73 -2.19 -6.47
N THR A 24 10.05 -3.13 -5.82
CA THR A 24 9.30 -4.20 -6.52
C THR A 24 8.22 -3.60 -7.41
N HIS A 25 7.43 -2.67 -6.90
CA HIS A 25 6.37 -2.03 -7.66
C HIS A 25 6.93 -1.31 -8.88
N ARG A 26 7.96 -0.47 -8.70
CA ARG A 26 8.53 0.33 -9.78
C ARG A 26 9.26 -0.50 -10.84
N TYR A 27 10.09 -1.48 -10.45
CA TYR A 27 11.01 -2.15 -11.37
C TYR A 27 10.59 -3.57 -11.77
N VAL A 28 9.82 -4.24 -10.92
CA VAL A 28 9.34 -5.60 -11.18
C VAL A 28 7.92 -5.56 -11.73
N MET A 29 6.98 -4.95 -11.02
CA MET A 29 5.57 -4.91 -11.39
C MET A 29 5.35 -4.03 -12.63
N HIS A 30 5.91 -2.82 -12.65
CA HIS A 30 5.94 -1.95 -13.84
C HIS A 30 7.08 -2.28 -14.82
N GLY A 31 7.85 -3.33 -14.55
CA GLY A 31 8.93 -3.84 -15.40
C GLY A 31 8.54 -5.14 -16.11
N PHE A 32 9.33 -6.19 -15.85
CA PHE A 32 9.21 -7.47 -16.56
C PHE A 32 7.99 -8.31 -16.14
N LEU A 33 7.38 -8.05 -14.98
CA LEU A 33 6.12 -8.69 -14.55
C LEU A 33 4.88 -7.82 -14.78
N TRP A 34 4.96 -6.85 -15.69
CA TRP A 34 3.81 -6.01 -16.06
C TRP A 34 2.57 -6.83 -16.47
N SER A 35 2.75 -7.96 -17.12
CA SER A 35 1.65 -8.85 -17.52
C SER A 35 0.79 -9.35 -16.34
N ILE A 36 1.37 -9.41 -15.14
CA ILE A 36 0.70 -9.81 -13.89
C ILE A 36 0.08 -8.59 -13.20
N HIS A 37 0.69 -7.39 -13.35
CA HIS A 37 0.24 -6.17 -12.71
C HIS A 37 -0.75 -5.35 -13.57
N LYS A 38 -0.84 -5.67 -14.85
CA LYS A 38 -1.62 -4.91 -15.82
C LYS A 38 -3.12 -4.84 -15.47
N ASP A 39 -3.71 -5.94 -15.02
CA ASP A 39 -5.14 -6.01 -14.67
C ASP A 39 -5.50 -5.13 -13.46
N HIS A 40 -4.51 -4.80 -12.64
CA HIS A 40 -4.65 -3.84 -11.56
C HIS A 40 -4.81 -2.40 -12.07
N HIS A 41 -4.17 -2.04 -13.19
CA HIS A 41 -4.31 -0.74 -13.85
C HIS A 41 -5.47 -0.70 -14.84
N GLN A 42 -5.77 -1.82 -15.48
CA GLN A 42 -6.82 -1.98 -16.47
C GLN A 42 -7.83 -2.98 -15.92
N VAL A 43 -8.73 -2.49 -15.07
CA VAL A 43 -9.66 -3.31 -14.28
C VAL A 43 -10.43 -4.29 -15.18
N GLU A 44 -10.26 -5.59 -14.92
CA GLU A 44 -11.02 -6.68 -15.51
C GLU A 44 -12.15 -7.11 -14.55
N PRO A 45 -13.30 -7.62 -15.07
CA PRO A 45 -14.36 -8.11 -14.19
C PRO A 45 -13.90 -9.28 -13.32
N GLY A 46 -14.07 -9.18 -12.01
CA GLY A 46 -13.73 -10.23 -11.07
C GLY A 46 -13.39 -9.67 -9.69
N PHE A 47 -13.40 -10.54 -8.68
CA PHE A 47 -12.95 -10.16 -7.34
C PHE A 47 -11.44 -10.31 -7.18
N PHE A 48 -10.85 -11.31 -7.84
CA PHE A 48 -9.42 -11.58 -7.82
C PHE A 48 -8.75 -11.05 -9.08
N GLU A 49 -7.58 -10.44 -8.90
CA GLU A 49 -6.69 -9.95 -9.94
C GLU A 49 -5.44 -10.83 -10.02
N LYS A 50 -4.79 -10.91 -11.18
CA LYS A 50 -3.46 -11.56 -11.29
C LYS A 50 -2.45 -10.86 -10.39
N ASN A 51 -2.64 -9.56 -10.19
CA ASN A 51 -1.87 -8.76 -9.25
C ASN A 51 -1.84 -9.34 -7.82
N ASP A 52 -2.88 -10.07 -7.40
CA ASP A 52 -2.93 -10.70 -6.07
C ASP A 52 -1.82 -11.75 -5.87
N LEU A 53 -1.18 -12.22 -6.96
CA LEU A 53 -0.02 -13.10 -6.89
C LEU A 53 1.16 -12.45 -6.15
N PHE A 54 1.31 -11.13 -6.21
CA PHE A 54 2.37 -10.45 -5.48
C PHE A 54 2.18 -10.56 -3.95
N PHE A 55 0.94 -10.67 -3.49
CA PHE A 55 0.68 -10.97 -2.08
C PHE A 55 1.26 -12.35 -1.70
N VAL A 56 1.10 -13.36 -2.54
CA VAL A 56 1.66 -14.70 -2.32
C VAL A 56 3.19 -14.67 -2.36
N ILE A 57 3.78 -13.93 -3.30
CA ILE A 57 5.24 -13.77 -3.43
C ILE A 57 5.88 -13.22 -2.13
N PHE A 58 5.21 -12.33 -1.42
CA PHE A 58 5.68 -11.82 -0.14
C PHE A 58 5.26 -12.68 1.06
N ALA A 59 4.10 -13.35 1.00
CA ALA A 59 3.63 -14.20 2.07
C ALA A 59 4.50 -15.47 2.23
N VAL A 60 4.95 -16.08 1.13
CA VAL A 60 5.76 -17.29 1.19
C VAL A 60 7.08 -17.09 1.97
N PRO A 61 7.94 -16.10 1.66
CA PRO A 61 9.14 -15.84 2.47
C PRO A 61 8.82 -15.55 3.94
N SER A 62 7.74 -14.81 4.21
CA SER A 62 7.29 -14.52 5.58
C SER A 62 7.00 -15.80 6.34
N ILE A 63 6.18 -16.70 5.77
CA ILE A 63 5.81 -17.99 6.36
C ILE A 63 7.05 -18.85 6.59
N LEU A 64 7.94 -18.94 5.60
CA LEU A 64 9.17 -19.72 5.71
C LEU A 64 10.09 -19.19 6.83
N LEU A 65 10.25 -17.88 6.94
CA LEU A 65 11.07 -17.26 8.00
C LEU A 65 10.47 -17.51 9.39
N ILE A 66 9.15 -17.42 9.54
CA ILE A 66 8.46 -17.75 10.80
C ILE A 66 8.65 -19.23 11.11
N TRP A 67 8.42 -20.11 10.13
CA TRP A 67 8.56 -21.53 10.29
C TRP A 67 9.97 -21.93 10.72
N PHE A 68 10.98 -21.62 9.91
CA PHE A 68 12.37 -21.98 10.22
C PHE A 68 12.86 -21.31 11.51
N GLY A 69 12.49 -20.04 11.75
CA GLY A 69 12.84 -19.34 12.97
C GLY A 69 12.25 -19.99 14.22
N THR A 70 11.03 -20.50 14.12
CA THR A 70 10.35 -21.17 15.25
C THR A 70 10.95 -22.53 15.51
N PHE A 71 11.08 -23.39 14.50
CA PHE A 71 11.51 -24.77 14.70
C PHE A 71 13.01 -24.93 14.94
N ASN A 72 13.85 -23.98 14.49
CA ASN A 72 15.29 -24.00 14.75
C ASN A 72 15.72 -23.01 15.84
N TYR A 73 14.77 -22.42 16.55
CA TYR A 73 15.02 -21.44 17.62
C TYR A 73 15.84 -20.21 17.17
N VAL A 74 15.72 -19.81 15.89
CA VAL A 74 16.42 -18.67 15.32
C VAL A 74 15.51 -17.45 15.37
N TRP A 75 15.54 -16.75 16.49
CA TRP A 75 14.63 -15.67 16.83
C TRP A 75 14.60 -14.51 15.82
N TRP A 76 15.73 -14.15 15.23
CA TRP A 76 15.77 -13.04 14.28
C TRP A 76 15.06 -13.38 12.95
N MET A 77 15.12 -14.64 12.50
CA MET A 77 14.32 -15.09 11.34
C MET A 77 12.83 -14.99 11.65
N GLN A 78 12.43 -15.45 12.84
CA GLN A 78 11.03 -15.37 13.28
C GLN A 78 10.57 -13.90 13.32
N ALA A 79 11.37 -13.01 13.92
CA ALA A 79 11.05 -11.58 14.02
C ALA A 79 10.95 -10.91 12.63
N MET A 80 11.85 -11.25 11.69
CA MET A 80 11.78 -10.79 10.30
C MET A 80 10.50 -11.27 9.61
N GLY A 81 10.17 -12.56 9.74
CA GLY A 81 8.95 -13.11 9.16
C GLY A 81 7.69 -12.39 9.68
N PHE A 82 7.59 -12.15 10.98
CA PHE A 82 6.49 -11.36 11.54
C PHE A 82 6.51 -9.89 11.10
N GLY A 83 7.68 -9.31 10.87
CA GLY A 83 7.82 -7.95 10.30
C GLY A 83 7.25 -7.86 8.88
N ILE A 84 7.54 -8.85 8.02
CA ILE A 84 6.97 -8.97 6.66
C ILE A 84 5.45 -9.16 6.74
N MET A 85 4.98 -10.05 7.61
CA MET A 85 3.55 -10.32 7.80
C MET A 85 2.79 -9.07 8.26
N ALA A 86 3.35 -8.33 9.23
CA ALA A 86 2.76 -7.09 9.72
C ALA A 86 2.68 -6.03 8.61
N TYR A 87 3.74 -5.92 7.78
CA TYR A 87 3.72 -5.04 6.62
C TYR A 87 2.66 -5.46 5.59
N GLY A 88 2.55 -6.76 5.29
CA GLY A 88 1.51 -7.30 4.39
C GLY A 88 0.10 -7.00 4.88
N ALA A 89 -0.16 -7.10 6.18
CA ALA A 89 -1.44 -6.72 6.77
C ALA A 89 -1.71 -5.20 6.63
N GLY A 90 -0.69 -4.36 6.86
CA GLY A 90 -0.77 -2.92 6.63
C GLY A 90 -1.00 -2.56 5.17
N TYR A 91 -0.31 -3.25 4.26
CA TYR A 91 -0.50 -3.12 2.81
C TYR A 91 -1.94 -3.45 2.42
N PHE A 92 -2.44 -4.63 2.81
CA PHE A 92 -3.82 -5.04 2.55
C PHE A 92 -4.84 -4.02 3.04
N LEU A 93 -4.68 -3.54 4.28
CA LEU A 93 -5.58 -2.54 4.85
C LEU A 93 -5.56 -1.24 4.04
N VAL A 94 -4.37 -0.74 3.70
CA VAL A 94 -4.26 0.55 2.99
C VAL A 94 -4.62 0.40 1.53
N HIS A 95 -4.09 -0.59 0.83
CA HIS A 95 -4.25 -0.75 -0.61
C HIS A 95 -5.64 -1.29 -0.98
N ASP A 96 -6.02 -2.46 -0.45
CA ASP A 96 -7.25 -3.14 -0.86
C ASP A 96 -8.50 -2.58 -0.17
N VAL A 97 -8.39 -2.24 1.13
CA VAL A 97 -9.56 -1.78 1.88
C VAL A 97 -9.74 -0.27 1.77
N ILE A 98 -8.68 0.52 1.99
CA ILE A 98 -8.79 1.99 2.03
C ILE A 98 -8.76 2.58 0.62
N ILE A 99 -7.83 2.18 -0.24
CA ILE A 99 -7.64 2.78 -1.57
C ILE A 99 -8.62 2.18 -2.57
N HIS A 100 -8.50 0.88 -2.89
CA HIS A 100 -9.33 0.20 -3.89
C HIS A 100 -10.76 -0.09 -3.43
N GLN A 101 -11.02 0.02 -2.12
CA GLN A 101 -12.36 -0.19 -1.54
C GLN A 101 -12.98 -1.55 -1.92
N ARG A 102 -12.16 -2.59 -2.11
CA ARG A 102 -12.64 -3.97 -2.26
C ARG A 102 -13.59 -4.34 -1.11
N PHE A 103 -13.37 -3.74 0.07
CA PHE A 103 -14.26 -3.76 1.22
C PHE A 103 -14.70 -2.32 1.54
N LYS A 104 -16.01 -2.07 1.56
CA LYS A 104 -16.58 -0.72 1.70
C LYS A 104 -16.55 -0.18 3.15
N TRP A 105 -15.44 -0.37 3.88
CA TRP A 105 -15.34 0.02 5.30
C TRP A 105 -14.98 1.50 5.51
N PHE A 106 -14.14 2.09 4.67
CA PHE A 106 -13.63 3.46 4.83
C PHE A 106 -14.01 4.38 3.65
N THR A 107 -15.16 4.14 3.02
CA THR A 107 -15.58 4.85 1.79
C THR A 107 -15.64 6.36 1.97
N ARG A 108 -16.12 6.83 3.13
CA ARG A 108 -16.22 8.25 3.46
C ARG A 108 -15.26 8.60 4.59
N SER A 109 -14.08 9.12 4.27
CA SER A 109 -13.10 9.52 5.28
C SER A 109 -12.60 10.94 5.03
N ASN A 110 -12.72 11.78 6.07
CA ASN A 110 -12.13 13.12 6.09
C ASN A 110 -10.70 13.15 6.65
N ASN A 111 -10.12 11.99 6.95
CA ASN A 111 -8.74 11.90 7.41
C ASN A 111 -7.78 12.35 6.31
N SER A 112 -6.84 13.23 6.66
CA SER A 112 -5.89 13.80 5.68
C SER A 112 -4.98 12.77 5.06
N TYR A 113 -4.55 11.76 5.83
CA TYR A 113 -3.70 10.67 5.31
C TYR A 113 -4.48 9.83 4.30
N VAL A 114 -5.70 9.40 4.65
CA VAL A 114 -6.56 8.61 3.76
C VAL A 114 -6.82 9.35 2.45
N ARG A 115 -7.11 10.65 2.51
CA ARG A 115 -7.30 11.47 1.29
C ARG A 115 -6.02 11.60 0.48
N ALA A 116 -4.88 11.78 1.14
CA ALA A 116 -3.60 11.95 0.46
C ALA A 116 -3.13 10.65 -0.21
N ILE A 117 -3.28 9.50 0.46
CA ILE A 117 -2.86 8.20 -0.09
C ILE A 117 -3.76 7.78 -1.27
N ARG A 118 -5.08 7.98 -1.17
CA ARG A 118 -6.01 7.76 -2.27
C ARG A 118 -5.67 8.61 -3.48
N TRP A 119 -5.39 9.90 -3.25
CA TRP A 119 -5.02 10.79 -4.34
C TRP A 119 -3.69 10.39 -4.99
N ALA A 120 -2.70 10.01 -4.18
CA ALA A 120 -1.42 9.53 -4.67
C ALA A 120 -1.58 8.28 -5.56
N HIS A 121 -2.38 7.32 -5.11
CA HIS A 121 -2.65 6.10 -5.84
C HIS A 121 -3.51 6.33 -7.10
N LYS A 122 -4.50 7.23 -7.02
CA LYS A 122 -5.24 7.66 -8.22
C LYS A 122 -4.31 8.26 -9.29
N MET A 123 -3.28 9.02 -8.89
CA MET A 123 -2.30 9.54 -9.84
C MET A 123 -1.41 8.43 -10.40
N HIS A 124 -1.12 7.39 -9.61
CA HIS A 124 -0.45 6.19 -10.08
C HIS A 124 -1.28 5.48 -11.18
N HIS A 125 -2.55 5.22 -10.92
CA HIS A 125 -3.47 4.57 -11.87
C HIS A 125 -3.92 5.46 -13.04
N LYS A 126 -3.57 6.74 -13.05
CA LYS A 126 -3.85 7.62 -14.21
C LYS A 126 -3.16 7.12 -15.48
N HIS A 127 -2.02 6.47 -15.33
CA HIS A 127 -1.26 5.86 -16.41
C HIS A 127 -1.65 4.37 -16.51
N LEU A 128 -2.36 4.03 -17.60
CA LEU A 128 -2.87 2.66 -17.85
C LEU A 128 -1.82 1.73 -18.45
N ASP A 129 -0.61 2.23 -18.66
CA ASP A 129 0.54 1.47 -19.15
C ASP A 129 1.64 1.40 -18.07
N ARG A 130 2.71 0.67 -18.38
CA ARG A 130 3.84 0.48 -17.47
C ARG A 130 4.74 1.71 -17.32
N HIS A 131 4.56 2.72 -18.18
CA HIS A 131 5.42 3.89 -18.27
C HIS A 131 4.83 5.08 -17.50
N GLU A 132 5.69 6.04 -17.15
CA GLU A 132 5.31 7.32 -16.53
C GLU A 132 4.57 7.23 -15.18
N GLY A 133 4.48 6.03 -14.58
CA GLY A 133 3.88 5.86 -13.27
C GLY A 133 4.57 6.70 -12.20
N GLU A 134 3.79 7.22 -11.25
CA GLU A 134 4.28 7.94 -10.09
C GLU A 134 3.71 7.32 -8.80
N SER A 135 4.32 7.61 -7.63
CA SER A 135 3.76 7.17 -6.33
C SER A 135 3.69 5.65 -6.13
N PHE A 136 4.82 4.98 -6.28
CA PHE A 136 4.94 3.52 -6.13
C PHE A 136 4.96 3.04 -4.67
N GLY A 137 5.02 3.93 -3.67
CA GLY A 137 4.96 3.58 -2.25
C GLY A 137 3.53 3.28 -1.79
N MET A 138 3.41 2.48 -0.73
CA MET A 138 2.10 2.03 -0.21
C MET A 138 1.68 2.70 1.08
N LEU A 139 2.61 2.92 2.01
CA LEU A 139 2.30 3.53 3.30
C LEU A 139 2.79 4.97 3.38
N LEU A 140 3.87 5.31 2.66
CA LEU A 140 4.45 6.64 2.65
C LEU A 140 3.90 7.48 1.50
N VAL A 141 3.39 8.65 1.83
CA VAL A 141 2.80 9.58 0.87
C VAL A 141 3.74 10.74 0.62
N HIS A 142 4.10 10.99 -0.64
CA HIS A 142 4.97 12.10 -1.00
C HIS A 142 4.38 13.46 -0.62
N LYS A 143 5.23 14.38 -0.17
CA LYS A 143 4.84 15.73 0.34
C LYS A 143 3.93 16.52 -0.60
N LYS A 144 4.01 16.34 -1.92
CA LYS A 144 3.16 17.03 -2.92
C LYS A 144 1.66 16.75 -2.71
N TYR A 145 1.31 15.50 -2.34
CA TYR A 145 -0.08 15.11 -2.10
C TYR A 145 -0.62 15.66 -0.78
N TRP A 146 0.22 15.70 0.25
CA TRP A 146 -0.12 16.40 1.50
C TRP A 146 -0.35 17.89 1.29
N ALA A 147 0.48 18.56 0.46
CA ALA A 147 0.32 19.95 0.12
C ALA A 147 -1.01 20.21 -0.60
N LYS A 148 -1.39 19.33 -1.55
CA LYS A 148 -2.70 19.41 -2.21
C LYS A 148 -3.85 19.31 -1.21
N ILE A 149 -3.86 18.30 -0.35
CA ILE A 149 -4.96 18.13 0.63
C ILE A 149 -5.06 19.32 1.58
N ARG A 150 -3.92 19.88 2.03
CA ARG A 150 -3.92 21.09 2.86
C ARG A 150 -4.48 22.30 2.13
N ARG A 151 -4.15 22.50 0.86
CA ARG A 151 -4.67 23.57 0.02
C ARG A 151 -6.18 23.45 -0.16
N ASP A 152 -6.65 22.25 -0.52
CA ASP A 152 -8.07 21.99 -0.73
C ASP A 152 -8.88 22.25 0.53
N ARG A 153 -8.37 21.86 1.70
CA ARG A 153 -9.01 22.18 3.00
C ARG A 153 -9.09 23.69 3.29
N LYS A 154 -8.04 24.44 2.98
CA LYS A 154 -8.05 25.91 3.16
C LYS A 154 -9.08 26.57 2.24
N LEU A 155 -9.17 26.15 0.98
CA LEU A 155 -10.16 26.66 0.04
C LEU A 155 -11.59 26.36 0.51
N MET A 156 -11.85 25.16 0.99
CA MET A 156 -13.17 24.78 1.52
C MET A 156 -13.52 25.56 2.80
N ALA A 157 -12.56 25.79 3.69
CA ALA A 157 -12.78 26.57 4.90
C ALA A 157 -13.03 28.07 4.60
N GLY A 158 -12.41 28.61 3.54
CA GLY A 158 -12.62 29.96 3.08
C GLY A 158 -13.94 30.19 2.33
N ASN A 159 -14.48 29.15 1.70
CA ASN A 159 -15.70 29.18 0.89
C ASN A 159 -16.89 28.60 1.68
N LYS A 160 -17.45 29.38 2.62
CA LYS A 160 -18.63 28.98 3.43
C LYS A 160 -19.91 28.70 2.63
N LYS A 161 -19.89 28.76 1.31
CA LYS A 161 -21.02 28.53 0.39
C LYS A 161 -20.85 27.31 -0.56
N VAL A 162 -19.75 26.60 -0.52
CA VAL A 162 -19.61 25.39 -1.34
C VAL A 162 -20.12 24.23 -0.50
N GLU A 163 -21.38 23.87 -0.73
CA GLU A 163 -21.99 22.65 -0.28
C GLU A 163 -21.08 21.47 -0.69
N TYR A 164 -20.73 20.63 0.26
CA TYR A 164 -19.88 19.49 0.06
C TYR A 164 -20.62 18.49 -0.86
N ALA A 165 -20.46 18.62 -2.17
CA ALA A 165 -20.60 17.46 -3.03
C ALA A 165 -19.40 16.55 -2.68
N PRO A 166 -19.61 15.35 -2.10
CA PRO A 166 -18.54 14.41 -1.99
C PRO A 166 -18.04 14.19 -3.42
N GLU A 167 -16.79 14.58 -3.71
CA GLU A 167 -16.16 14.08 -4.93
C GLU A 167 -16.30 12.56 -4.84
N GLU A 168 -17.23 12.01 -5.60
CA GLU A 168 -17.27 10.60 -5.87
C GLU A 168 -15.93 10.30 -6.52
N ILE A 169 -14.99 9.82 -5.69
CA ILE A 169 -13.76 9.26 -6.20
C ILE A 169 -14.26 8.06 -7.00
N PRO A 170 -14.18 8.06 -8.33
CA PRO A 170 -14.59 6.91 -9.10
C PRO A 170 -13.84 5.73 -8.51
N ILE A 171 -14.56 4.70 -8.14
CA ILE A 171 -13.98 3.43 -7.72
C ILE A 171 -13.22 2.94 -8.94
N LEU A 172 -11.90 2.84 -8.81
CA LEU A 172 -11.05 2.22 -9.81
C LEU A 172 -11.28 0.72 -9.78
#